data_0514b73f78c44d06011193e28de6ccc5
#
_entry.id   0514b73f78c44d06011193e28de6ccc5
#
_cell.length_a   1.000
_cell.length_b   1.000
_cell.length_c   1.000
_cell.angle_alpha   90.00
_cell.angle_beta   90.00
_cell.angle_gamma   90.00
#
_symmetry.space_group_name_H-M   'P 1'
#
loop_
_entity.id
_entity.type
_entity.pdbx_description
1 polymer ?
#
loop_
_entity_poly.entity_id
_entity_poly.type
_entity_poly.pdbx_seq_one_letter_code
_entity_poly.pdbx_strand_id
1 'polypeptide(L)'
;MRMSRMGAVLSATVLAASLAACGSSEKTVDQQAAPGDNTGALIGVTMPTRSSERWISDGDNLKKQLEALGYKVDLQYAEDKIPTQTQQLDNQITKGAKLLIIASIDGTAITTQLENAKAANIPVIAYDRLIRESPNVDYYATFDNFKVGVQQATSLLTGLKVLKPDGSAGDAKGPFNIELFAGSPDDNNATFFFNGAMSVLKPKIDDGTLVVKSKQTDFKTVAILRWQAKRAQDRMEDLLTSTYRTGSKVDGVLSPYDGLSIGILSALKSNGYGTAAQPWPIVTGQDAEQASVKSILRGEQYSTIYKDTRELAKTTVTMADAVLKGQTPQTNNTTDYDNGKKVVPSMLLESVIVDKSNYKKELVDSGYYTESQLK
;
A
#
# COMPACT_ATOMS: atom_id res chain seq x y z
N MET A 1 59.99 -51.32 -53.82
CA MET A 1 61.15 -52.03 -53.22
C MET A 1 60.95 -52.06 -51.70
N ARG A 2 60.76 -53.25 -51.22
CA ARG A 2 61.10 -53.85 -49.90
C ARG A 2 60.63 -53.10 -48.66
N MET A 3 59.56 -53.60 -47.94
CA MET A 3 59.68 -54.64 -46.89
C MET A 3 60.32 -54.07 -45.60
N SER A 4 59.89 -54.25 -44.37
CA SER A 4 59.07 -55.31 -43.75
C SER A 4 59.03 -55.05 -42.25
N ARG A 5 57.95 -55.54 -41.65
CA ARG A 5 57.85 -56.31 -40.41
C ARG A 5 58.02 -55.57 -39.05
N MET A 6 56.95 -55.51 -38.27
CA MET A 6 56.58 -56.54 -37.27
C MET A 6 57.39 -56.53 -35.98
N GLY A 7 56.66 -56.41 -34.85
CA GLY A 7 57.13 -56.77 -33.52
C GLY A 7 56.23 -56.40 -32.43
N ALA A 8 55.31 -57.27 -32.03
CA ALA A 8 54.56 -57.25 -30.77
C ALA A 8 55.38 -57.88 -29.69
N VAL A 9 55.22 -57.54 -28.46
CA VAL A 9 55.27 -58.36 -27.21
C VAL A 9 54.86 -57.56 -26.04
N LEU A 10 53.79 -57.92 -25.41
CA LEU A 10 53.35 -58.39 -24.11
C LEU A 10 54.32 -58.26 -22.92
N SER A 11 53.74 -57.85 -21.78
CA SER A 11 53.76 -58.41 -20.43
C SER A 11 53.74 -57.30 -19.40
N ALA A 12 52.81 -57.15 -18.61
CA ALA A 12 52.30 -57.90 -17.44
C ALA A 12 52.81 -57.34 -16.09
N THR A 13 51.84 -56.95 -15.30
CA THR A 13 51.72 -56.99 -13.81
C THR A 13 52.79 -56.32 -12.91
N VAL A 14 52.34 -55.55 -11.95
CA VAL A 14 52.20 -55.89 -10.50
C VAL A 14 51.51 -54.80 -9.69
N LEU A 15 50.66 -55.24 -8.78
CA LEU A 15 49.98 -54.53 -7.69
C LEU A 15 50.93 -53.79 -6.76
N ALA A 16 50.51 -52.65 -6.24
CA ALA A 16 50.76 -52.26 -4.86
C ALA A 16 49.64 -51.32 -4.39
N ALA A 17 48.90 -51.79 -3.42
CA ALA A 17 47.91 -51.03 -2.67
C ALA A 17 48.64 -50.15 -1.62
N SER A 18 48.21 -48.92 -1.48
CA SER A 18 48.40 -48.13 -0.27
C SER A 18 47.22 -47.25 0.01
N LEU A 19 46.52 -47.53 1.11
CA LEU A 19 45.49 -46.72 1.74
C LEU A 19 46.06 -45.37 2.14
N ALA A 20 45.38 -44.28 1.74
CA ALA A 20 45.40 -43.04 2.45
C ALA A 20 44.00 -42.44 2.39
N ALA A 21 43.29 -42.57 3.54
CA ALA A 21 42.06 -41.86 3.81
C ALA A 21 42.37 -40.40 4.05
N CYS A 22 41.85 -39.50 3.20
CA CYS A 22 41.66 -38.09 3.51
C CYS A 22 40.30 -37.68 3.01
N GLY A 23 39.46 -37.26 3.94
CA GLY A 23 38.08 -36.83 3.66
C GLY A 23 38.03 -35.70 2.63
N SER A 24 37.33 -35.95 1.56
CA SER A 24 36.85 -34.94 0.63
C SER A 24 35.48 -34.50 1.10
N SER A 25 35.41 -33.28 1.67
CA SER A 25 34.14 -32.53 1.72
C SER A 25 33.63 -32.48 0.27
N GLU A 26 32.53 -33.17 0.02
CA GLU A 26 31.73 -32.90 -1.15
C GLU A 26 31.24 -31.45 -1.08
N LYS A 27 31.93 -30.55 -1.79
CA LYS A 27 31.33 -29.32 -2.23
C LYS A 27 30.17 -29.73 -3.14
N THR A 28 28.94 -29.57 -2.63
CA THR A 28 27.76 -29.52 -3.48
C THR A 28 28.09 -28.53 -4.59
N VAL A 29 28.21 -29.03 -5.82
CA VAL A 29 28.28 -28.22 -7.02
C VAL A 29 26.93 -27.47 -7.05
N ASP A 30 26.96 -26.17 -6.78
CA ASP A 30 25.84 -25.31 -7.07
C ASP A 30 25.46 -25.58 -8.54
N GLN A 31 24.29 -26.20 -8.71
CA GLN A 31 23.69 -26.29 -10.04
C GLN A 31 23.49 -24.85 -10.50
N GLN A 32 24.31 -24.41 -11.40
CA GLN A 32 24.17 -23.14 -12.07
C GLN A 32 22.80 -23.15 -12.77
N ALA A 33 21.81 -22.45 -12.17
CA ALA A 33 20.48 -22.35 -12.71
C ALA A 33 20.56 -21.90 -14.18
N ALA A 34 19.76 -22.50 -15.03
CA ALA A 34 19.66 -22.09 -16.42
C ALA A 34 19.35 -20.58 -16.51
N PRO A 35 19.83 -19.84 -17.51
CA PRO A 35 19.53 -18.44 -17.68
C PRO A 35 17.99 -18.24 -17.68
N GLY A 36 17.46 -17.55 -16.66
CA GLY A 36 16.02 -17.30 -16.47
C GLY A 36 15.33 -18.15 -15.40
N ASP A 37 16.00 -19.17 -14.82
CA ASP A 37 15.48 -19.89 -13.65
C ASP A 37 15.93 -19.20 -12.36
N ASN A 38 15.01 -18.45 -11.76
CA ASN A 38 15.19 -17.79 -10.47
C ASN A 38 14.51 -18.54 -9.31
N THR A 39 14.20 -19.83 -9.49
CA THR A 39 13.63 -20.68 -8.44
C THR A 39 14.52 -20.65 -7.20
N GLY A 40 13.90 -20.33 -6.04
CA GLY A 40 14.62 -20.19 -4.78
C GLY A 40 15.32 -18.84 -4.58
N ALA A 41 15.22 -17.88 -5.52
CA ALA A 41 15.72 -16.54 -5.33
C ALA A 41 15.03 -15.87 -4.13
N LEU A 42 15.81 -15.16 -3.31
CA LEU A 42 15.30 -14.43 -2.15
C LEU A 42 14.71 -13.08 -2.59
N ILE A 43 13.48 -12.80 -2.20
CA ILE A 43 12.83 -11.50 -2.38
C ILE A 43 12.64 -10.88 -1.00
N GLY A 44 13.14 -9.66 -0.82
CA GLY A 44 12.91 -8.85 0.38
C GLY A 44 11.59 -8.11 0.26
N VAL A 45 10.73 -8.24 1.25
CA VAL A 45 9.45 -7.51 1.34
C VAL A 45 9.41 -6.75 2.66
N THR A 46 9.22 -5.42 2.60
CA THR A 46 9.19 -4.59 3.80
C THR A 46 7.90 -3.78 3.85
N MET A 47 7.13 -3.98 4.92
CA MET A 47 5.86 -3.30 5.19
C MET A 47 6.02 -2.29 6.32
N PRO A 48 5.24 -1.17 6.34
CA PRO A 48 5.43 -0.11 7.32
C PRO A 48 5.04 -0.53 8.75
N THR A 49 3.95 -1.26 8.93
CA THR A 49 3.41 -1.56 10.25
C THR A 49 2.42 -2.72 10.24
N ARG A 50 2.10 -3.29 11.42
CA ARG A 50 0.95 -4.18 11.63
C ARG A 50 -0.25 -3.48 12.26
N SER A 51 -0.15 -2.20 12.58
CA SER A 51 -1.25 -1.45 13.23
C SER A 51 -2.43 -1.19 12.28
N SER A 52 -2.25 -1.29 10.97
CA SER A 52 -3.32 -1.29 9.96
C SER A 52 -3.49 -2.67 9.38
N GLU A 53 -4.73 -3.15 9.35
CA GLU A 53 -5.10 -4.50 8.90
C GLU A 53 -4.66 -4.79 7.46
N ARG A 54 -4.76 -3.78 6.59
CA ARG A 54 -4.38 -3.94 5.19
C ARG A 54 -2.92 -4.36 5.00
N TRP A 55 -1.97 -3.82 5.79
CA TRP A 55 -0.55 -4.15 5.63
C TRP A 55 -0.24 -5.61 5.95
N ILE A 56 -1.00 -6.22 6.88
CA ILE A 56 -0.92 -7.65 7.16
C ILE A 56 -1.41 -8.43 5.93
N SER A 57 -2.57 -8.06 5.40
CA SER A 57 -3.14 -8.69 4.20
C SER A 57 -2.25 -8.52 2.97
N ASP A 58 -1.69 -7.33 2.76
CA ASP A 58 -0.74 -7.05 1.67
C ASP A 58 0.50 -7.95 1.76
N GLY A 59 1.14 -8.00 2.93
CA GLY A 59 2.35 -8.82 3.16
C GLY A 59 2.08 -10.32 3.00
N ASP A 60 1.00 -10.82 3.56
CA ASP A 60 0.62 -12.23 3.47
C ASP A 60 0.28 -12.64 2.02
N ASN A 61 -0.45 -11.79 1.28
CA ASN A 61 -0.77 -12.02 -0.13
C ASN A 61 0.49 -12.01 -1.00
N LEU A 62 1.41 -11.05 -0.80
CA LEU A 62 2.69 -11.03 -1.51
C LEU A 62 3.49 -12.28 -1.23
N LYS A 63 3.67 -12.63 0.05
CA LYS A 63 4.43 -13.81 0.45
C LYS A 63 3.86 -15.09 -0.16
N LYS A 64 2.57 -15.31 0.02
CA LYS A 64 1.88 -16.50 -0.51
C LYS A 64 2.03 -16.64 -2.02
N GLN A 65 1.85 -15.55 -2.77
CA GLN A 65 1.89 -15.60 -4.24
C GLN A 65 3.31 -15.73 -4.77
N LEU A 66 4.31 -15.09 -4.14
CA LEU A 66 5.72 -15.24 -4.50
C LEU A 66 6.23 -16.66 -4.19
N GLU A 67 5.89 -17.21 -3.03
CA GLU A 67 6.25 -18.58 -2.66
C GLU A 67 5.61 -19.61 -3.59
N ALA A 68 4.40 -19.37 -4.09
CA ALA A 68 3.74 -20.23 -5.08
C ALA A 68 4.47 -20.25 -6.44
N LEU A 69 5.26 -19.21 -6.76
CA LEU A 69 6.15 -19.17 -7.93
C LEU A 69 7.55 -19.76 -7.66
N GLY A 70 7.78 -20.29 -6.44
CA GLY A 70 9.04 -20.91 -6.05
C GLY A 70 10.09 -19.96 -5.50
N TYR A 71 9.76 -18.67 -5.24
CA TYR A 71 10.64 -17.72 -4.60
C TYR A 71 10.71 -17.93 -3.09
N LYS A 72 11.81 -17.49 -2.46
CA LYS A 72 11.90 -17.34 -1.01
C LYS A 72 11.58 -15.91 -0.64
N VAL A 73 10.85 -15.70 0.45
CA VAL A 73 10.39 -14.37 0.86
C VAL A 73 10.86 -14.05 2.27
N ASP A 74 11.58 -12.94 2.42
CA ASP A 74 11.90 -12.32 3.70
C ASP A 74 10.92 -11.14 3.94
N LEU A 75 9.78 -11.44 4.57
CA LEU A 75 8.74 -10.46 4.88
C LEU A 75 9.00 -9.84 6.26
N GLN A 76 9.17 -8.52 6.31
CA GLN A 76 9.44 -7.74 7.51
C GLN A 76 8.42 -6.62 7.70
N TYR A 77 8.12 -6.29 8.95
CA TYR A 77 7.28 -5.16 9.34
C TYR A 77 8.10 -4.21 10.24
N ALA A 78 8.07 -2.92 9.94
CA ALA A 78 8.95 -1.96 10.60
C ALA A 78 8.29 -1.22 11.78
N GLU A 79 7.01 -1.48 12.05
CA GLU A 79 6.23 -0.93 13.18
C GLU A 79 6.33 0.60 13.27
N ASP A 80 6.18 1.26 12.10
CA ASP A 80 6.27 2.72 11.89
C ASP A 80 7.60 3.35 12.38
N LYS A 81 8.66 2.55 12.49
CA LYS A 81 9.99 3.01 12.89
C LYS A 81 10.94 3.03 11.71
N ILE A 82 11.29 4.22 11.23
CA ILE A 82 12.22 4.39 10.10
C ILE A 82 13.54 3.66 10.34
N PRO A 83 14.23 3.77 11.51
CA PRO A 83 15.48 3.04 11.74
C PRO A 83 15.32 1.52 11.65
N THR A 84 14.17 0.99 12.03
CA THR A 84 13.88 -0.45 11.87
C THR A 84 13.75 -0.82 10.40
N GLN A 85 13.05 -0.01 9.59
CA GLN A 85 12.90 -0.26 8.16
C GLN A 85 14.24 -0.20 7.42
N THR A 86 15.08 0.81 7.69
CA THR A 86 16.41 0.92 7.08
C THR A 86 17.27 -0.29 7.41
N GLN A 87 17.29 -0.74 8.67
CA GLN A 87 18.05 -1.93 9.07
C GLN A 87 17.51 -3.21 8.42
N GLN A 88 16.19 -3.35 8.28
CA GLN A 88 15.57 -4.49 7.59
C GLN A 88 16.02 -4.56 6.14
N LEU A 89 16.02 -3.42 5.42
CA LEU A 89 16.48 -3.32 4.04
C LEU A 89 17.98 -3.67 3.90
N ASP A 90 18.85 -3.14 4.78
CA ASP A 90 20.27 -3.47 4.79
C ASP A 90 20.50 -4.97 5.04
N ASN A 91 19.73 -5.59 5.93
CA ASN A 91 19.78 -7.03 6.19
C ASN A 91 19.33 -7.85 4.97
N GLN A 92 18.27 -7.43 4.28
CA GLN A 92 17.77 -8.11 3.07
C GLN A 92 18.79 -8.04 1.93
N ILE A 93 19.43 -6.88 1.73
CA ILE A 93 20.54 -6.70 0.76
C ILE A 93 21.71 -7.62 1.12
N THR A 94 22.12 -7.63 2.38
CA THR A 94 23.24 -8.46 2.86
C THR A 94 22.96 -9.97 2.73
N LYS A 95 21.70 -10.39 2.91
CA LYS A 95 21.26 -11.78 2.68
C LYS A 95 21.24 -12.18 1.19
N GLY A 96 21.50 -11.23 0.30
CA GLY A 96 21.55 -11.47 -1.14
C GLY A 96 20.19 -11.53 -1.82
N ALA A 97 19.22 -10.71 -1.34
CA ALA A 97 17.94 -10.54 -2.02
C ALA A 97 18.19 -10.21 -3.50
N LYS A 98 17.34 -10.74 -4.38
CA LYS A 98 17.40 -10.52 -5.83
C LYS A 98 16.44 -9.45 -6.31
N LEU A 99 15.50 -9.05 -5.47
CA LEU A 99 14.54 -7.97 -5.68
C LEU A 99 14.03 -7.50 -4.32
N LEU A 100 13.74 -6.20 -4.20
CA LEU A 100 13.10 -5.61 -3.02
C LEU A 100 11.71 -5.08 -3.40
N ILE A 101 10.70 -5.42 -2.60
CA ILE A 101 9.35 -4.85 -2.64
C ILE A 101 9.19 -4.03 -1.36
N ILE A 102 9.02 -2.72 -1.50
CA ILE A 102 9.11 -1.80 -0.37
C ILE A 102 7.84 -0.93 -0.28
N ALA A 103 7.08 -1.08 0.80
CA ALA A 103 6.10 -0.11 1.24
C ALA A 103 6.77 0.81 2.28
N SER A 104 7.27 1.96 1.86
CA SER A 104 8.05 2.84 2.73
C SER A 104 7.21 3.50 3.81
N ILE A 105 7.77 3.66 5.02
CA ILE A 105 7.17 4.49 6.08
C ILE A 105 7.23 5.95 5.68
N ASP A 106 8.42 6.40 5.29
CA ASP A 106 8.70 7.71 4.73
C ASP A 106 9.43 7.53 3.39
N GLY A 107 8.84 8.08 2.35
CA GLY A 107 9.34 7.92 0.98
C GLY A 107 10.74 8.49 0.77
N THR A 108 11.24 9.37 1.65
CA THR A 108 12.55 10.03 1.53
C THR A 108 13.62 9.46 2.45
N ALA A 109 13.26 8.60 3.39
CA ALA A 109 14.13 8.20 4.48
C ALA A 109 15.03 6.97 4.20
N ILE A 110 14.91 6.36 3.02
CA ILE A 110 15.59 5.10 2.67
C ILE A 110 16.54 5.21 1.48
N THR A 111 16.93 6.43 1.10
CA THR A 111 17.77 6.69 -0.08
C THR A 111 19.10 5.95 -0.05
N THR A 112 19.77 5.89 1.11
CA THR A 112 21.03 5.13 1.29
C THR A 112 20.84 3.64 1.01
N GLN A 113 19.75 3.03 1.48
CA GLN A 113 19.45 1.62 1.24
C GLN A 113 19.19 1.35 -0.25
N LEU A 114 18.58 2.30 -0.96
CA LEU A 114 18.37 2.20 -2.40
C LEU A 114 19.68 2.33 -3.18
N GLU A 115 20.64 3.13 -2.72
CA GLU A 115 21.99 3.18 -3.28
C GLU A 115 22.71 1.86 -3.08
N ASN A 116 22.62 1.27 -1.88
CA ASN A 116 23.17 -0.05 -1.57
C ASN A 116 22.54 -1.15 -2.44
N ALA A 117 21.22 -1.13 -2.62
CA ALA A 117 20.52 -2.06 -3.51
C ALA A 117 21.00 -1.92 -4.96
N LYS A 118 21.15 -0.68 -5.45
CA LYS A 118 21.69 -0.42 -6.79
C LYS A 118 23.11 -0.92 -6.97
N ALA A 119 23.99 -0.69 -5.99
CA ALA A 119 25.37 -1.18 -6.01
C ALA A 119 25.44 -2.71 -6.04
N ALA A 120 24.46 -3.39 -5.45
CA ALA A 120 24.32 -4.84 -5.46
C ALA A 120 23.52 -5.38 -6.67
N ASN A 121 23.12 -4.52 -7.62
CA ASN A 121 22.26 -4.84 -8.77
C ASN A 121 20.92 -5.47 -8.37
N ILE A 122 20.32 -4.99 -7.28
CA ILE A 122 19.02 -5.44 -6.76
C ILE A 122 17.96 -4.44 -7.23
N PRO A 123 17.01 -4.83 -8.11
CA PRO A 123 15.90 -3.96 -8.51
C PRO A 123 14.92 -3.72 -7.36
N VAL A 124 14.23 -2.56 -7.44
CA VAL A 124 13.32 -2.08 -6.40
C VAL A 124 11.95 -1.79 -7.00
N ILE A 125 10.91 -2.40 -6.42
CA ILE A 125 9.51 -2.07 -6.69
C ILE A 125 8.95 -1.36 -5.47
N ALA A 126 8.53 -0.10 -5.66
CA ALA A 126 7.73 0.60 -4.66
C ALA A 126 6.32 -0.02 -4.61
N TYR A 127 5.86 -0.36 -3.42
CA TYR A 127 4.57 -1.00 -3.18
C TYR A 127 3.61 -0.06 -2.48
N ASP A 128 2.47 0.22 -3.07
CA ASP A 128 1.42 1.14 -2.58
C ASP A 128 1.91 2.60 -2.37
N ARG A 129 3.04 2.82 -1.72
CA ARG A 129 3.62 4.13 -1.43
C ARG A 129 4.80 4.46 -2.33
N LEU A 130 4.75 5.61 -3.01
CA LEU A 130 5.86 6.05 -3.86
C LEU A 130 7.09 6.40 -3.02
N ILE A 131 8.22 5.81 -3.38
CA ILE A 131 9.51 6.18 -2.81
C ILE A 131 10.05 7.41 -3.55
N ARG A 132 10.39 8.45 -2.79
CA ARG A 132 10.78 9.76 -3.31
C ARG A 132 12.28 9.99 -3.21
N GLU A 133 12.77 11.02 -3.93
CA GLU A 133 14.15 11.54 -3.88
C GLU A 133 15.24 10.50 -4.21
N SER A 134 14.90 9.44 -4.94
CA SER A 134 15.87 8.45 -5.39
C SER A 134 15.65 8.06 -6.86
N PRO A 135 16.71 8.00 -7.69
CA PRO A 135 16.62 7.46 -9.04
C PRO A 135 16.53 5.92 -9.06
N ASN A 136 16.80 5.26 -7.92
CA ASN A 136 16.96 3.81 -7.80
C ASN A 136 15.65 3.11 -7.39
N VAL A 137 14.54 3.57 -7.94
CA VAL A 137 13.22 2.91 -7.87
C VAL A 137 12.85 2.52 -9.29
N ASP A 138 12.72 1.23 -9.56
CA ASP A 138 12.54 0.76 -10.95
C ASP A 138 11.06 0.85 -11.36
N TYR A 139 10.15 0.44 -10.48
CA TYR A 139 8.70 0.40 -10.75
C TYR A 139 7.89 0.77 -9.50
N TYR A 140 6.62 1.09 -9.74
CA TYR A 140 5.67 1.38 -8.69
C TYR A 140 4.34 0.66 -8.97
N ALA A 141 3.82 -0.04 -7.97
CA ALA A 141 2.51 -0.68 -8.01
C ALA A 141 1.60 -0.06 -6.95
N THR A 142 0.46 0.48 -7.36
CA THR A 142 -0.48 1.17 -6.48
C THR A 142 -1.88 1.26 -7.10
N PHE A 143 -2.76 2.03 -6.50
CA PHE A 143 -4.06 2.41 -7.03
C PHE A 143 -4.00 3.82 -7.65
N ASP A 144 -5.02 4.21 -8.44
CA ASP A 144 -5.15 5.60 -8.89
C ASP A 144 -5.49 6.49 -7.69
N ASN A 145 -4.44 7.04 -7.06
CA ASN A 145 -4.56 7.78 -5.81
C ASN A 145 -5.32 9.10 -5.96
N PHE A 146 -5.23 9.75 -7.11
CA PHE A 146 -6.04 10.95 -7.37
C PHE A 146 -7.53 10.61 -7.46
N LYS A 147 -7.86 9.54 -8.20
CA LYS A 147 -9.23 9.02 -8.31
C LYS A 147 -9.80 8.58 -6.96
N VAL A 148 -8.99 7.98 -6.09
CA VAL A 148 -9.40 7.66 -4.71
C VAL A 148 -9.87 8.92 -3.98
N GLY A 149 -9.13 10.02 -4.06
CA GLY A 149 -9.55 11.30 -3.48
C GLY A 149 -10.86 11.85 -4.07
N VAL A 150 -11.00 11.79 -5.39
CA VAL A 150 -12.27 12.14 -6.07
C VAL A 150 -13.42 11.29 -5.56
N GLN A 151 -13.22 9.98 -5.38
CA GLN A 151 -14.23 9.06 -4.86
C GLN A 151 -14.63 9.40 -3.41
N GLN A 152 -13.67 9.73 -2.54
CA GLN A 152 -13.94 10.16 -1.17
C GLN A 152 -14.83 11.42 -1.14
N ALA A 153 -14.48 12.42 -1.93
CA ALA A 153 -15.26 13.66 -2.02
C ALA A 153 -16.65 13.43 -2.63
N THR A 154 -16.74 12.63 -3.69
CA THR A 154 -18.03 12.26 -4.30
C THR A 154 -18.91 11.54 -3.29
N SER A 155 -18.35 10.62 -2.53
CA SER A 155 -19.06 9.91 -1.47
C SER A 155 -19.57 10.84 -0.36
N LEU A 156 -18.74 11.81 0.07
CA LEU A 156 -19.16 12.85 1.03
C LEU A 156 -20.36 13.66 0.51
N LEU A 157 -20.28 14.14 -0.74
CA LEU A 157 -21.35 14.91 -1.36
C LEU A 157 -22.63 14.08 -1.57
N THR A 158 -22.50 12.80 -1.89
CA THR A 158 -23.62 11.87 -2.04
C THR A 158 -24.32 11.65 -0.68
N GLY A 159 -23.56 11.42 0.38
CA GLY A 159 -24.10 11.30 1.73
C GLY A 159 -24.81 12.55 2.21
N LEU A 160 -24.30 13.74 1.85
CA LEU A 160 -24.94 15.03 2.12
C LEU A 160 -26.11 15.34 1.16
N LYS A 161 -26.39 14.45 0.19
CA LYS A 161 -27.43 14.63 -0.84
C LYS A 161 -27.23 15.85 -1.76
N VAL A 162 -26.00 16.36 -1.84
CA VAL A 162 -25.58 17.39 -2.79
C VAL A 162 -25.39 16.77 -4.18
N LEU A 163 -24.98 15.51 -4.23
CA LEU A 163 -24.97 14.67 -5.44
C LEU A 163 -25.89 13.47 -5.25
N LYS A 164 -26.41 12.95 -6.36
CA LYS A 164 -27.03 11.62 -6.43
C LYS A 164 -25.97 10.55 -6.69
N PRO A 165 -26.26 9.26 -6.45
CA PRO A 165 -25.31 8.16 -6.72
C PRO A 165 -24.80 8.08 -8.16
N ASP A 166 -25.58 8.59 -9.13
CA ASP A 166 -25.22 8.66 -10.55
C ASP A 166 -24.33 9.88 -10.89
N GLY A 167 -23.96 10.69 -9.88
CA GLY A 167 -23.15 11.90 -10.04
C GLY A 167 -23.93 13.14 -10.47
N SER A 168 -25.23 13.04 -10.75
CA SER A 168 -26.06 14.20 -11.05
C SER A 168 -26.33 15.04 -9.79
N ALA A 169 -26.82 16.29 -10.00
CA ALA A 169 -27.14 17.19 -8.90
C ALA A 169 -28.22 16.60 -7.98
N GLY A 170 -27.95 16.63 -6.68
CA GLY A 170 -28.88 16.24 -5.64
C GLY A 170 -29.85 17.37 -5.26
N ASP A 171 -30.70 17.09 -4.29
CA ASP A 171 -31.78 18.00 -3.89
C ASP A 171 -31.37 18.94 -2.73
N ALA A 172 -30.31 18.59 -2.00
CA ALA A 172 -29.83 19.39 -0.88
C ALA A 172 -28.98 20.57 -1.36
N LYS A 173 -29.20 21.76 -0.76
CA LYS A 173 -28.57 23.01 -1.19
C LYS A 173 -27.49 23.54 -0.20
N GLY A 174 -27.40 22.98 1.00
CA GLY A 174 -26.52 23.51 2.05
C GLY A 174 -27.06 24.80 2.72
N PRO A 175 -26.23 25.56 3.45
CA PRO A 175 -24.82 25.23 3.73
C PRO A 175 -24.64 24.02 4.66
N PHE A 176 -23.61 23.20 4.37
CA PHE A 176 -23.23 22.09 5.23
C PHE A 176 -21.87 22.37 5.89
N ASN A 177 -21.79 22.22 7.20
CA ASN A 177 -20.53 22.36 7.93
C ASN A 177 -19.73 21.08 7.81
N ILE A 178 -18.57 21.16 7.18
CA ILE A 178 -17.65 20.03 7.00
C ILE A 178 -16.31 20.31 7.65
N GLU A 179 -15.59 19.23 7.97
CA GLU A 179 -14.20 19.29 8.35
C GLU A 179 -13.34 18.38 7.45
N LEU A 180 -12.11 18.82 7.21
CA LEU A 180 -11.17 18.13 6.35
C LEU A 180 -10.07 17.46 7.17
N PHE A 181 -9.75 16.22 6.85
CA PHE A 181 -8.59 15.50 7.34
C PHE A 181 -7.80 15.01 6.14
N ALA A 182 -6.48 15.06 6.23
CA ALA A 182 -5.58 14.50 5.24
C ALA A 182 -4.68 13.42 5.84
N GLY A 183 -4.06 12.62 5.00
CA GLY A 183 -3.14 11.57 5.40
C GLY A 183 -1.79 12.09 5.86
N SER A 184 -0.84 11.18 6.04
CA SER A 184 0.50 11.50 6.51
C SER A 184 1.32 12.27 5.48
N PRO A 185 2.00 13.37 5.85
CA PRO A 185 2.79 14.17 4.90
C PRO A 185 4.08 13.48 4.41
N ASP A 186 4.49 12.41 5.06
CA ASP A 186 5.63 11.58 4.65
C ASP A 186 5.24 10.50 3.62
N ASP A 187 3.93 10.36 3.34
CA ASP A 187 3.38 9.49 2.31
C ASP A 187 2.89 10.33 1.11
N ASN A 188 3.47 10.09 -0.06
CA ASN A 188 3.11 10.83 -1.28
C ASN A 188 1.63 10.67 -1.65
N ASN A 189 1.02 9.52 -1.37
CA ASN A 189 -0.38 9.26 -1.68
C ASN A 189 -1.32 10.23 -0.99
N ALA A 190 -1.00 10.67 0.23
CA ALA A 190 -1.82 11.60 0.99
C ALA A 190 -2.06 12.92 0.24
N THR A 191 -1.05 13.41 -0.49
CA THR A 191 -1.17 14.60 -1.35
C THR A 191 -2.11 14.34 -2.53
N PHE A 192 -1.98 13.18 -3.19
CA PHE A 192 -2.87 12.81 -4.30
C PHE A 192 -4.31 12.65 -3.85
N PHE A 193 -4.56 11.97 -2.73
CA PHE A 193 -5.90 11.85 -2.16
C PHE A 193 -6.51 13.21 -1.86
N PHE A 194 -5.76 14.07 -1.17
CA PHE A 194 -6.24 15.39 -0.82
C PHE A 194 -6.51 16.26 -2.05
N ASN A 195 -5.61 16.29 -3.03
CA ASN A 195 -5.79 17.04 -4.26
C ASN A 195 -6.98 16.53 -5.07
N GLY A 196 -7.14 15.21 -5.17
CA GLY A 196 -8.29 14.58 -5.81
C GLY A 196 -9.60 14.96 -5.11
N ALA A 197 -9.64 14.91 -3.78
CA ALA A 197 -10.82 15.32 -3.02
C ALA A 197 -11.11 16.82 -3.19
N MET A 198 -10.09 17.67 -3.09
CA MET A 198 -10.26 19.13 -3.24
C MET A 198 -10.66 19.54 -4.66
N SER A 199 -10.30 18.78 -5.70
CA SER A 199 -10.79 19.06 -7.07
C SER A 199 -12.32 19.02 -7.17
N VAL A 200 -12.97 18.22 -6.31
CA VAL A 200 -14.44 18.08 -6.23
C VAL A 200 -15.05 19.00 -5.17
N LEU A 201 -14.42 19.13 -4.00
CA LEU A 201 -14.99 19.88 -2.87
C LEU A 201 -14.78 21.38 -3.00
N LYS A 202 -13.65 21.82 -3.55
CA LYS A 202 -13.32 23.26 -3.61
C LYS A 202 -14.40 24.09 -4.33
N PRO A 203 -14.96 23.71 -5.48
CA PRO A 203 -16.06 24.45 -6.10
C PRO A 203 -17.29 24.59 -5.18
N LYS A 204 -17.58 23.58 -4.35
CA LYS A 204 -18.70 23.57 -3.39
C LYS A 204 -18.39 24.37 -2.12
N ILE A 205 -17.14 24.55 -1.78
CA ILE A 205 -16.69 25.45 -0.71
C ILE A 205 -16.76 26.89 -1.22
N ASP A 206 -16.32 27.15 -2.45
CA ASP A 206 -16.28 28.48 -3.05
C ASP A 206 -17.72 29.05 -3.29
N ASP A 207 -18.68 28.19 -3.63
CA ASP A 207 -20.09 28.59 -3.83
C ASP A 207 -20.91 28.63 -2.53
N GLY A 208 -20.33 28.26 -1.38
CA GLY A 208 -20.96 28.26 -0.08
C GLY A 208 -21.87 27.08 0.23
N THR A 209 -21.99 26.09 -0.67
CA THR A 209 -22.71 24.83 -0.41
C THR A 209 -22.07 24.08 0.75
N LEU A 210 -20.74 24.08 0.83
CA LEU A 210 -19.96 23.53 1.92
C LEU A 210 -19.22 24.64 2.68
N VAL A 211 -19.21 24.55 3.99
CA VAL A 211 -18.50 25.48 4.87
C VAL A 211 -17.50 24.71 5.70
N VAL A 212 -16.21 24.89 5.46
CA VAL A 212 -15.17 24.40 6.38
C VAL A 212 -15.14 25.36 7.57
N LYS A 213 -15.87 24.99 8.64
CA LYS A 213 -16.14 25.92 9.74
C LYS A 213 -14.89 26.30 10.51
N SER A 214 -13.91 25.40 10.62
CA SER A 214 -12.60 25.67 11.19
C SER A 214 -11.73 26.59 10.33
N LYS A 215 -12.09 26.80 9.05
CA LYS A 215 -11.29 27.46 8.02
C LYS A 215 -9.94 26.76 7.71
N GLN A 216 -9.78 25.53 8.17
CA GLN A 216 -8.56 24.73 7.95
C GLN A 216 -8.70 23.96 6.64
N THR A 217 -8.20 24.51 5.56
CA THR A 217 -8.27 23.95 4.21
C THR A 217 -6.92 23.60 3.59
N ASP A 218 -5.83 23.91 4.27
CA ASP A 218 -4.47 23.62 3.83
C ASP A 218 -4.05 22.20 4.22
N PHE A 219 -3.44 21.46 3.28
CA PHE A 219 -2.99 20.08 3.48
C PHE A 219 -2.16 19.90 4.75
N LYS A 220 -1.17 20.79 4.97
CA LYS A 220 -0.25 20.65 6.12
C LYS A 220 -0.98 20.79 7.45
N THR A 221 -1.99 21.68 7.49
CA THR A 221 -2.80 21.94 8.69
C THR A 221 -3.70 20.76 9.04
N VAL A 222 -4.23 20.06 8.03
CA VAL A 222 -5.21 18.98 8.23
C VAL A 222 -4.58 17.57 8.17
N ALA A 223 -3.28 17.48 7.92
CA ALA A 223 -2.54 16.23 7.81
C ALA A 223 -2.38 15.51 9.16
N ILE A 224 -2.53 14.21 9.13
CA ILE A 224 -2.38 13.33 10.30
C ILE A 224 -1.14 12.47 10.15
N LEU A 225 -0.07 12.85 10.85
CA LEU A 225 1.22 12.18 10.78
C LEU A 225 1.10 10.70 11.15
N ARG A 226 1.72 9.84 10.33
CA ARG A 226 1.76 8.37 10.46
C ARG A 226 0.38 7.72 10.42
N TRP A 227 -0.62 8.39 9.87
CA TRP A 227 -1.97 7.86 9.77
C TRP A 227 -2.55 7.38 11.12
N GLN A 228 -2.17 8.04 12.24
CA GLN A 228 -2.51 7.59 13.59
C GLN A 228 -3.94 7.98 13.97
N ALA A 229 -4.77 6.98 14.26
CA ALA A 229 -6.16 7.15 14.71
C ALA A 229 -6.29 8.10 15.91
N LYS A 230 -5.41 7.98 16.90
CA LYS A 230 -5.40 8.84 18.09
C LYS A 230 -5.20 10.32 17.76
N ARG A 231 -4.32 10.64 16.80
CA ARG A 231 -4.11 12.02 16.36
C ARG A 231 -5.34 12.59 15.64
N ALA A 232 -6.03 11.76 14.86
CA ALA A 232 -7.29 12.16 14.24
C ALA A 232 -8.39 12.37 15.28
N GLN A 233 -8.48 11.51 16.30
CA GLN A 233 -9.36 11.69 17.44
C GLN A 233 -9.09 13.00 18.14
N ASP A 234 -7.85 13.26 18.57
CA ASP A 234 -7.46 14.48 19.29
C ASP A 234 -7.81 15.73 18.48
N ARG A 235 -7.45 15.74 17.17
CA ARG A 235 -7.78 16.86 16.29
C ARG A 235 -9.30 17.07 16.17
N MET A 236 -10.10 16.00 16.11
CA MET A 236 -11.55 16.14 16.06
C MET A 236 -12.12 16.66 17.39
N GLU A 237 -11.62 16.22 18.53
CA GLU A 237 -11.98 16.75 19.86
C GLU A 237 -11.66 18.24 19.97
N ASP A 238 -10.48 18.67 19.50
CA ASP A 238 -10.09 20.07 19.44
C ASP A 238 -11.05 20.90 18.57
N LEU A 239 -11.43 20.40 17.39
CA LEU A 239 -12.40 21.06 16.51
C LEU A 239 -13.76 21.18 17.18
N LEU A 240 -14.25 20.13 17.81
CA LEU A 240 -15.56 20.13 18.48
C LEU A 240 -15.59 21.14 19.64
N THR A 241 -14.52 21.27 20.40
CA THR A 241 -14.43 22.18 21.54
C THR A 241 -14.16 23.64 21.14
N SER A 242 -13.37 23.88 20.10
CA SER A 242 -13.00 25.23 19.66
C SER A 242 -13.99 25.85 18.66
N THR A 243 -14.48 25.05 17.71
CA THR A 243 -15.21 25.55 16.53
C THR A 243 -16.71 25.29 16.64
N TYR A 244 -17.12 24.16 17.25
CA TYR A 244 -18.52 23.72 17.29
C TYR A 244 -19.19 23.94 18.65
N ARG A 245 -18.51 24.54 19.59
CA ARG A 245 -18.98 24.78 20.98
C ARG A 245 -20.29 25.56 21.07
N THR A 246 -20.60 26.41 20.09
CA THR A 246 -21.76 27.33 20.12
C THR A 246 -23.03 26.79 19.47
N GLY A 247 -23.22 25.47 19.43
CA GLY A 247 -24.45 24.84 18.94
C GLY A 247 -24.48 24.54 17.42
N SER A 248 -23.42 24.85 16.67
CA SER A 248 -23.28 24.36 15.29
C SER A 248 -22.97 22.86 15.31
N LYS A 249 -23.42 22.16 14.28
CA LYS A 249 -23.14 20.73 14.13
C LYS A 249 -22.20 20.49 12.96
N VAL A 250 -21.42 19.41 13.03
CA VAL A 250 -20.67 18.87 11.90
C VAL A 250 -21.63 18.05 11.06
N ASP A 251 -21.75 18.35 9.77
CA ASP A 251 -22.61 17.63 8.83
C ASP A 251 -21.80 16.59 8.03
N GLY A 252 -20.52 16.84 7.82
CA GLY A 252 -19.64 15.93 7.09
C GLY A 252 -18.18 16.02 7.48
N VAL A 253 -17.46 14.93 7.30
CA VAL A 253 -16.00 14.85 7.51
C VAL A 253 -15.38 14.13 6.34
N LEU A 254 -14.48 14.81 5.62
CA LEU A 254 -13.56 14.15 4.70
C LEU A 254 -12.49 13.45 5.53
N SER A 255 -12.53 12.12 5.57
CA SER A 255 -11.49 11.29 6.20
C SER A 255 -10.85 10.40 5.15
N PRO A 256 -9.52 10.44 5.00
CA PRO A 256 -8.83 9.74 3.91
C PRO A 256 -8.47 8.28 4.22
N TYR A 257 -8.81 7.76 5.42
CA TYR A 257 -8.46 6.40 5.83
C TYR A 257 -9.34 5.92 7.00
N ASP A 258 -9.72 4.66 6.97
CA ASP A 258 -10.64 4.03 7.93
C ASP A 258 -10.16 4.10 9.38
N GLY A 259 -8.87 3.88 9.62
CA GLY A 259 -8.31 4.02 10.96
C GLY A 259 -8.47 5.44 11.53
N LEU A 260 -8.34 6.49 10.68
CA LEU A 260 -8.62 7.87 11.09
C LEU A 260 -10.12 8.07 11.35
N SER A 261 -10.97 7.48 10.50
CA SER A 261 -12.44 7.58 10.65
C SER A 261 -12.90 6.99 11.97
N ILE A 262 -12.35 5.87 12.42
CA ILE A 262 -12.64 5.29 13.74
C ILE A 262 -12.25 6.24 14.87
N GLY A 263 -11.08 6.90 14.78
CA GLY A 263 -10.68 7.93 15.75
C GLY A 263 -11.63 9.13 15.77
N ILE A 264 -11.99 9.63 14.58
CA ILE A 264 -12.95 10.74 14.41
C ILE A 264 -14.31 10.38 14.99
N LEU A 265 -14.84 9.19 14.68
CA LEU A 265 -16.12 8.71 15.22
C LEU A 265 -16.09 8.56 16.74
N SER A 266 -14.96 8.16 17.33
CA SER A 266 -14.79 8.11 18.78
C SER A 266 -14.94 9.50 19.40
N ALA A 267 -14.29 10.53 18.85
CA ALA A 267 -14.42 11.92 19.29
C ALA A 267 -15.85 12.45 19.14
N LEU A 268 -16.48 12.18 18.00
CA LEU A 268 -17.87 12.56 17.74
C LEU A 268 -18.82 11.93 18.76
N LYS A 269 -18.68 10.62 19.01
CA LYS A 269 -19.50 9.88 19.98
C LYS A 269 -19.37 10.47 21.38
N SER A 270 -18.17 10.77 21.83
CA SER A 270 -17.88 11.38 23.13
C SER A 270 -18.51 12.78 23.30
N ASN A 271 -18.82 13.43 22.16
CA ASN A 271 -19.47 14.74 22.10
C ASN A 271 -20.97 14.67 21.71
N GLY A 272 -21.62 13.51 21.90
CA GLY A 272 -23.06 13.33 21.79
C GLY A 272 -23.60 13.05 20.39
N TYR A 273 -22.75 12.85 19.40
CA TYR A 273 -23.18 12.41 18.07
C TYR A 273 -23.63 10.94 18.10
N GLY A 274 -24.46 10.55 17.15
CA GLY A 274 -25.05 9.22 17.06
C GLY A 274 -26.38 9.07 17.80
N THR A 275 -27.01 10.18 18.19
CA THR A 275 -28.32 10.23 18.82
C THR A 275 -29.36 10.83 17.87
N ALA A 276 -30.66 10.67 18.18
CA ALA A 276 -31.72 11.29 17.39
C ALA A 276 -31.64 12.84 17.37
N ALA A 277 -31.15 13.44 18.46
CA ALA A 277 -30.98 14.89 18.55
C ALA A 277 -29.71 15.37 17.81
N GLN A 278 -28.70 14.51 17.69
CA GLN A 278 -27.42 14.83 17.06
C GLN A 278 -26.94 13.60 16.26
N PRO A 279 -27.47 13.40 15.04
CA PRO A 279 -27.13 12.24 14.22
C PRO A 279 -25.66 12.24 13.82
N TRP A 280 -25.16 11.09 13.39
CA TRP A 280 -23.83 10.99 12.82
C TRP A 280 -23.67 11.88 11.59
N PRO A 281 -22.55 12.61 11.46
CA PRO A 281 -22.21 13.28 10.22
C PRO A 281 -21.85 12.24 9.14
N ILE A 282 -21.78 12.68 7.89
CA ILE A 282 -21.27 11.86 6.80
C ILE A 282 -19.75 11.77 6.94
N VAL A 283 -19.23 10.60 7.35
CA VAL A 283 -17.79 10.34 7.51
C VAL A 283 -17.34 9.38 6.43
N THR A 284 -16.36 9.79 5.62
CA THR A 284 -15.73 8.95 4.60
C THR A 284 -14.62 8.08 5.18
N GLY A 285 -14.00 7.23 4.38
CA GLY A 285 -12.86 6.42 4.74
C GLY A 285 -12.19 5.80 3.53
N GLN A 286 -11.24 4.90 3.77
CA GLN A 286 -10.50 4.17 2.76
C GLN A 286 -9.91 2.90 3.36
N ASP A 287 -9.69 1.90 2.54
CA ASP A 287 -9.08 0.59 2.75
C ASP A 287 -10.05 -0.52 3.18
N ALA A 288 -11.33 -0.21 3.40
CA ALA A 288 -12.37 -1.17 3.77
C ALA A 288 -11.95 -2.08 4.95
N GLU A 289 -11.30 -1.47 5.98
CA GLU A 289 -10.91 -2.21 7.19
C GLU A 289 -12.14 -2.78 7.90
N GLN A 290 -12.02 -3.96 8.47
CA GLN A 290 -13.14 -4.70 9.06
C GLN A 290 -13.94 -3.86 10.09
N ALA A 291 -13.25 -3.11 10.95
CA ALA A 291 -13.89 -2.25 11.95
C ALA A 291 -14.74 -1.15 11.31
N SER A 292 -14.26 -0.55 10.22
CA SER A 292 -14.98 0.49 9.48
C SER A 292 -16.16 -0.07 8.69
N VAL A 293 -16.01 -1.23 8.06
CA VAL A 293 -17.15 -1.88 7.39
C VAL A 293 -18.26 -2.19 8.39
N LYS A 294 -17.93 -2.69 9.59
CA LYS A 294 -18.91 -2.85 10.68
C LYS A 294 -19.55 -1.53 11.10
N SER A 295 -18.77 -0.45 11.15
CA SER A 295 -19.25 0.89 11.45
C SER A 295 -20.21 1.41 10.35
N ILE A 296 -19.94 1.14 9.10
CA ILE A 296 -20.82 1.44 7.96
C ILE A 296 -22.15 0.67 8.10
N LEU A 297 -22.07 -0.62 8.45
CA LEU A 297 -23.28 -1.45 8.63
C LEU A 297 -24.15 -0.96 9.78
N ARG A 298 -23.56 -0.41 10.85
CA ARG A 298 -24.29 0.23 11.96
C ARG A 298 -24.79 1.64 11.64
N GLY A 299 -24.35 2.23 10.50
CA GLY A 299 -24.71 3.59 10.10
C GLY A 299 -23.94 4.68 10.83
N GLU A 300 -22.80 4.39 11.41
CA GLU A 300 -21.90 5.33 12.10
C GLU A 300 -20.94 6.01 11.11
N GLN A 301 -20.30 5.23 10.22
CA GLN A 301 -19.52 5.70 9.08
C GLN A 301 -20.40 5.62 7.82
N TYR A 302 -20.21 6.53 6.87
CA TYR A 302 -21.01 6.53 5.65
C TYR A 302 -20.45 5.57 4.59
N SER A 303 -19.15 5.64 4.34
CA SER A 303 -18.50 4.88 3.25
C SER A 303 -17.03 4.66 3.50
N THR A 304 -16.45 3.76 2.71
CA THR A 304 -15.01 3.56 2.56
C THR A 304 -14.66 3.39 1.08
N ILE A 305 -13.40 3.63 0.72
CA ILE A 305 -12.89 3.30 -0.62
C ILE A 305 -12.17 1.95 -0.54
N TYR A 306 -12.74 0.97 -1.20
CA TYR A 306 -12.18 -0.37 -1.28
C TYR A 306 -11.05 -0.43 -2.30
N LYS A 307 -9.92 -0.94 -1.86
CA LYS A 307 -8.72 -1.23 -2.62
C LYS A 307 -8.37 -2.70 -2.39
N ASP A 308 -8.50 -3.54 -3.41
CA ASP A 308 -8.27 -4.97 -3.26
C ASP A 308 -6.77 -5.29 -3.11
N THR A 309 -6.35 -5.57 -1.88
CA THR A 309 -4.95 -5.91 -1.54
C THR A 309 -4.48 -7.19 -2.23
N ARG A 310 -5.40 -8.10 -2.58
CA ARG A 310 -5.09 -9.35 -3.30
C ARG A 310 -4.67 -9.07 -4.73
N GLU A 311 -5.36 -8.14 -5.41
CA GLU A 311 -5.03 -7.73 -6.77
C GLU A 311 -3.76 -6.85 -6.82
N LEU A 312 -3.53 -6.00 -5.81
CA LEU A 312 -2.30 -5.24 -5.72
C LEU A 312 -1.08 -6.16 -5.53
N ALA A 313 -1.19 -7.15 -4.64
CA ALA A 313 -0.16 -8.16 -4.44
C ALA A 313 0.08 -8.96 -5.73
N LYS A 314 -0.97 -9.45 -6.40
CA LYS A 314 -0.89 -10.19 -7.66
C LYS A 314 -0.19 -9.39 -8.77
N THR A 315 -0.56 -8.13 -8.92
CA THR A 315 0.06 -7.22 -9.87
C THR A 315 1.56 -7.06 -9.57
N THR A 316 1.91 -6.79 -8.31
CA THR A 316 3.30 -6.63 -7.89
C THR A 316 4.12 -7.90 -8.06
N VAL A 317 3.53 -9.06 -7.76
CA VAL A 317 4.17 -10.38 -7.97
C VAL A 317 4.43 -10.61 -9.46
N THR A 318 3.47 -10.28 -10.33
CA THR A 318 3.65 -10.38 -11.80
C THR A 318 4.76 -9.45 -12.28
N MET A 319 4.84 -8.23 -11.74
CA MET A 319 5.92 -7.29 -12.06
C MET A 319 7.28 -7.82 -11.57
N ALA A 320 7.35 -8.34 -10.34
CA ALA A 320 8.56 -8.90 -9.77
C ALA A 320 9.09 -10.10 -10.56
N ASP A 321 8.20 -11.01 -10.94
CA ASP A 321 8.54 -12.18 -11.75
C ASP A 321 9.08 -11.78 -13.14
N ALA A 322 8.45 -10.79 -13.79
CA ALA A 322 8.94 -10.26 -15.07
C ALA A 322 10.34 -9.65 -14.93
N VAL A 323 10.56 -8.81 -13.90
CA VAL A 323 11.88 -8.17 -13.64
C VAL A 323 12.95 -9.23 -13.39
N LEU A 324 12.68 -10.23 -12.57
CA LEU A 324 13.63 -11.31 -12.27
C LEU A 324 13.95 -12.16 -13.51
N LYS A 325 13.02 -12.28 -14.44
CA LYS A 325 13.24 -12.95 -15.74
C LYS A 325 13.90 -12.05 -16.80
N GLY A 326 14.30 -10.84 -16.44
CA GLY A 326 14.90 -9.87 -17.37
C GLY A 326 13.90 -9.29 -18.37
N GLN A 327 12.60 -9.35 -18.07
CA GLN A 327 11.53 -8.81 -18.89
C GLN A 327 11.07 -7.46 -18.35
N THR A 328 10.52 -6.60 -19.21
CA THR A 328 9.88 -5.35 -18.79
C THR A 328 8.46 -5.63 -18.33
N PRO A 329 8.12 -5.32 -17.06
CA PRO A 329 6.76 -5.50 -16.58
C PRO A 329 5.79 -4.53 -17.22
N GLN A 330 4.51 -4.90 -17.25
CA GLN A 330 3.44 -4.00 -17.72
C GLN A 330 3.25 -2.84 -16.77
N THR A 331 3.06 -1.65 -17.33
CA THR A 331 2.71 -0.42 -16.64
C THR A 331 1.62 0.30 -17.41
N ASN A 332 0.79 1.09 -16.75
CA ASN A 332 -0.27 1.88 -17.39
C ASN A 332 -0.16 3.38 -17.12
N ASN A 333 0.88 3.80 -16.37
CA ASN A 333 1.16 5.20 -16.12
C ASN A 333 2.68 5.45 -16.14
N THR A 334 3.10 6.42 -16.96
CA THR A 334 4.51 6.83 -17.12
C THR A 334 4.67 8.35 -17.09
N THR A 335 3.69 9.08 -16.51
CA THR A 335 3.65 10.54 -16.53
C THR A 335 3.44 11.18 -15.15
N ASP A 336 2.64 10.55 -14.27
CA ASP A 336 2.08 11.26 -13.12
C ASP A 336 2.87 11.05 -11.82
N TYR A 337 3.65 9.98 -11.73
CA TYR A 337 4.35 9.63 -10.51
C TYR A 337 5.83 10.03 -10.58
N ASP A 338 6.07 11.35 -10.65
CA ASP A 338 7.40 11.94 -10.45
C ASP A 338 7.80 11.84 -8.98
N ASN A 339 8.92 11.17 -8.72
CA ASN A 339 9.43 10.96 -7.37
C ASN A 339 10.47 12.01 -6.93
N GLY A 340 10.63 13.09 -7.69
CA GLY A 340 11.62 14.14 -7.45
C GLY A 340 12.98 13.88 -8.13
N LYS A 341 13.18 12.72 -8.72
CA LYS A 341 14.39 12.36 -9.50
C LYS A 341 14.05 11.82 -10.89
N LYS A 342 12.93 11.18 -11.02
CA LYS A 342 12.40 10.67 -12.29
C LYS A 342 10.91 10.37 -12.17
N VAL A 343 10.24 10.26 -13.30
CA VAL A 343 8.94 9.61 -13.37
C VAL A 343 9.15 8.10 -13.23
N VAL A 344 8.51 7.48 -12.24
CA VAL A 344 8.59 6.04 -12.00
C VAL A 344 7.49 5.33 -12.79
N PRO A 345 7.83 4.41 -13.71
CA PRO A 345 6.82 3.62 -14.43
C PRO A 345 5.93 2.88 -13.44
N SER A 346 4.62 3.09 -13.55
CA SER A 346 3.66 2.67 -12.53
C SER A 346 2.55 1.80 -13.11
N MET A 347 2.07 0.86 -12.29
CA MET A 347 0.83 0.12 -12.54
C MET A 347 -0.22 0.57 -11.53
N LEU A 348 -1.27 1.21 -12.02
CA LEU A 348 -2.37 1.77 -11.22
C LEU A 348 -3.59 0.86 -11.32
N LEU A 349 -4.10 0.47 -10.16
CA LEU A 349 -5.30 -0.32 -10.02
C LEU A 349 -6.53 0.56 -9.75
N GLU A 350 -7.70 0.02 -10.06
CA GLU A 350 -8.97 0.66 -9.78
C GLU A 350 -9.40 0.46 -8.33
N SER A 351 -10.14 1.44 -7.82
CA SER A 351 -10.76 1.42 -6.49
C SER A 351 -12.27 1.59 -6.58
N VAL A 352 -13.00 1.19 -5.55
CA VAL A 352 -14.48 1.21 -5.54
C VAL A 352 -14.98 1.90 -4.28
N ILE A 353 -15.98 2.78 -4.42
CA ILE A 353 -16.73 3.31 -3.28
C ILE A 353 -17.59 2.17 -2.71
N VAL A 354 -17.42 1.90 -1.42
CA VAL A 354 -18.23 0.92 -0.69
C VAL A 354 -19.02 1.62 0.40
N ASP A 355 -20.31 1.38 0.40
CA ASP A 355 -21.25 1.81 1.43
C ASP A 355 -22.19 0.67 1.83
N LYS A 356 -23.19 1.00 2.65
CA LYS A 356 -24.17 0.00 3.13
C LYS A 356 -24.99 -0.66 2.02
N SER A 357 -25.09 -0.05 0.83
CA SER A 357 -25.91 -0.58 -0.27
C SER A 357 -25.17 -1.65 -1.10
N ASN A 358 -23.85 -1.56 -1.18
CA ASN A 358 -23.05 -2.43 -2.06
C ASN A 358 -21.99 -3.29 -1.36
N TYR A 359 -21.76 -3.13 -0.03
CA TYR A 359 -20.71 -3.85 0.71
C TYR A 359 -20.77 -5.36 0.48
N LYS A 360 -21.99 -5.93 0.37
CA LYS A 360 -22.14 -7.37 0.19
C LYS A 360 -21.53 -7.81 -1.14
N LYS A 361 -21.88 -7.15 -2.23
CA LYS A 361 -21.36 -7.43 -3.57
C LYS A 361 -19.83 -7.26 -3.62
N GLU A 362 -19.36 -6.11 -3.14
CA GLU A 362 -17.96 -5.71 -3.31
C GLU A 362 -17.00 -6.43 -2.34
N LEU A 363 -17.44 -6.74 -1.12
CA LEU A 363 -16.57 -7.32 -0.10
C LEU A 363 -16.87 -8.78 0.25
N VAL A 364 -18.15 -9.18 0.23
CA VAL A 364 -18.51 -10.55 0.64
C VAL A 364 -18.56 -11.49 -0.57
N ASP A 365 -19.33 -11.16 -1.60
CA ASP A 365 -19.48 -11.99 -2.79
C ASP A 365 -18.17 -12.08 -3.59
N SER A 366 -17.28 -11.07 -3.48
CA SER A 366 -15.91 -11.09 -4.01
C SER A 366 -14.97 -12.01 -3.24
N GLY A 367 -15.37 -12.47 -2.03
CA GLY A 367 -14.54 -13.28 -1.15
C GLY A 367 -13.43 -12.51 -0.43
N TYR A 368 -13.53 -11.16 -0.34
CA TYR A 368 -12.58 -10.34 0.44
C TYR A 368 -12.81 -10.56 1.94
N TYR A 369 -14.08 -10.53 2.37
CA TYR A 369 -14.51 -10.90 3.71
C TYR A 369 -15.57 -11.99 3.68
N THR A 370 -15.67 -12.75 4.75
CA THR A 370 -16.83 -13.59 5.03
C THR A 370 -17.91 -12.77 5.76
N GLU A 371 -19.18 -13.14 5.64
CA GLU A 371 -20.24 -12.48 6.42
C GLU A 371 -20.00 -12.56 7.94
N SER A 372 -19.39 -13.64 8.43
CA SER A 372 -19.08 -13.79 9.86
C SER A 372 -18.03 -12.79 10.36
N GLN A 373 -17.11 -12.38 9.52
CA GLN A 373 -16.12 -11.35 9.87
C GLN A 373 -16.75 -9.96 10.00
N LEU A 374 -17.87 -9.70 9.33
CA LEU A 374 -18.55 -8.40 9.30
C LEU A 374 -19.73 -8.28 10.30
N LYS A 375 -20.05 -9.35 11.02
CA LYS A 375 -21.06 -9.35 12.11
C LYS A 375 -20.57 -8.81 13.42
#